data_010535e5c23acd630ec950dc087957d4
#
_entry.id   010535e5c23acd630ec950dc087957d4
#
_cell.length_a   1.000
_cell.length_b   1.000
_cell.length_c   1.000
_cell.angle_alpha   90.00
_cell.angle_beta   90.00
_cell.angle_gamma   90.00
#
_symmetry.space_group_name_H-M   'P 1'
#
loop_
_entity.id
_entity.type
_entity.pdbx_description
1 polymer ?
#
loop_
_entity_poly.entity_id
_entity_poly.type
_entity_poly.pdbx_seq_one_letter_code
_entity_poly.pdbx_strand_id
1 'polypeptide(L)'
;PEKEFLLVDSVRKKIEFINEVIEKLKLENVKTSSERAEELIKNRRESFDTALCRGVANLRIILEYMLPFLKVNGRFLPQKLNLNELEESENALKKLNASVENIHKFHLPESGDERIILEIRKLKKTDGKYPRKTGIPAKKPL
;
A
#
# COMPACT_ATOMS: atom_id res chain seq x y z
N PRO A 1 14.72 1.46 17.67
CA PRO A 1 13.65 2.17 16.95
C PRO A 1 12.28 1.64 17.36
N GLU A 2 11.32 2.53 17.54
CA GLU A 2 9.97 2.18 18.04
C GLU A 2 9.05 1.55 16.97
N LYS A 3 9.44 1.60 15.70
CA LYS A 3 8.62 1.11 14.57
C LYS A 3 9.32 0.00 13.82
N GLU A 4 8.56 -1.00 13.40
CA GLU A 4 9.03 -2.08 12.53
C GLU A 4 8.51 -1.86 11.10
N PHE A 5 9.33 -2.20 10.11
CA PHE A 5 9.01 -2.05 8.70
C PHE A 5 9.12 -3.40 7.98
N LEU A 6 8.16 -3.65 7.08
CA LEU A 6 8.23 -4.72 6.10
C LEU A 6 8.23 -4.11 4.70
N LEU A 7 9.33 -4.25 3.97
CA LEU A 7 9.45 -3.78 2.59
C LEU A 7 9.16 -4.93 1.63
N VAL A 8 8.26 -4.72 0.70
CA VAL A 8 7.76 -5.77 -0.19
C VAL A 8 7.91 -5.34 -1.65
N ASP A 9 8.54 -6.18 -2.45
CA ASP A 9 8.56 -6.05 -3.92
C ASP A 9 8.63 -7.45 -4.54
N SER A 10 7.82 -7.73 -5.54
CA SER A 10 7.82 -9.04 -6.22
C SER A 10 9.07 -9.29 -7.08
N VAL A 11 9.86 -8.26 -7.35
CA VAL A 11 11.11 -8.36 -8.11
C VAL A 11 12.28 -8.67 -7.18
N ARG A 12 12.76 -9.91 -7.22
CA ARG A 12 13.82 -10.41 -6.32
C ARG A 12 15.07 -9.54 -6.29
N LYS A 13 15.54 -9.08 -7.44
CA LYS A 13 16.72 -8.20 -7.54
C LYS A 13 16.58 -6.90 -6.75
N LYS A 14 15.35 -6.34 -6.68
CA LYS A 14 15.10 -5.14 -5.86
C LYS A 14 15.18 -5.47 -4.37
N ILE A 15 14.67 -6.61 -3.96
CA ILE A 15 14.76 -7.07 -2.57
C ILE A 15 16.22 -7.34 -2.18
N GLU A 16 17.02 -7.95 -3.06
CA GLU A 16 18.46 -8.15 -2.84
C GLU A 16 19.18 -6.80 -2.61
N PHE A 17 18.92 -5.80 -3.48
CA PHE A 17 19.47 -4.46 -3.29
C PHE A 17 19.03 -3.81 -1.97
N ILE A 18 17.75 -3.94 -1.60
CA ILE A 18 17.25 -3.42 -0.34
C ILE A 18 17.94 -4.08 0.85
N ASN A 19 18.16 -5.39 0.80
CA ASN A 19 18.88 -6.12 1.84
C ASN A 19 20.32 -5.63 1.99
N GLU A 20 21.03 -5.36 0.91
CA GLU A 20 22.36 -4.75 0.97
C GLU A 20 22.35 -3.37 1.66
N VAL A 21 21.34 -2.56 1.38
CA VAL A 21 21.16 -1.25 2.02
C VAL A 21 20.88 -1.40 3.52
N ILE A 22 19.99 -2.34 3.90
CA ILE A 22 19.65 -2.64 5.29
C ILE A 22 20.92 -3.05 6.06
N GLU A 23 21.73 -3.93 5.49
CA GLU A 23 22.98 -4.40 6.08
C GLU A 23 24.00 -3.26 6.24
N LYS A 24 24.25 -2.49 5.18
CA LYS A 24 25.19 -1.36 5.20
C LYS A 24 24.79 -0.27 6.20
N LEU A 25 23.51 0.00 6.34
CA LEU A 25 22.97 1.00 7.29
C LEU A 25 22.69 0.42 8.69
N LYS A 26 22.89 -0.90 8.88
CA LYS A 26 22.64 -1.62 10.14
C LYS A 26 21.22 -1.38 10.69
N LEU A 27 20.21 -1.50 9.82
CA LEU A 27 18.82 -1.30 10.18
C LEU A 27 18.24 -2.58 10.79
N GLU A 28 18.07 -2.62 12.11
CA GLU A 28 17.58 -3.80 12.83
C GLU A 28 16.05 -3.97 12.80
N ASN A 29 15.33 -2.89 12.49
CA ASN A 29 13.86 -2.81 12.51
C ASN A 29 13.21 -2.96 11.12
N VAL A 30 13.96 -3.36 10.10
CA VAL A 30 13.48 -3.49 8.71
C VAL A 30 13.63 -4.93 8.26
N LYS A 31 12.53 -5.49 7.77
CA LYS A 31 12.47 -6.82 7.13
C LYS A 31 12.03 -6.67 5.67
N THR A 32 12.30 -7.66 4.85
CA THR A 32 11.91 -7.68 3.44
C THR A 32 11.12 -8.92 3.08
N SER A 33 10.32 -8.85 2.02
CA SER A 33 9.68 -10.01 1.40
C SER A 33 9.64 -9.84 -0.12
N SER A 34 9.93 -10.92 -0.85
CA SER A 34 9.80 -11.00 -2.31
C SER A 34 8.49 -11.65 -2.77
N GLU A 35 7.57 -11.89 -1.84
CA GLU A 35 6.27 -12.45 -2.15
C GLU A 35 5.35 -11.40 -2.82
N ARG A 36 4.44 -11.87 -3.64
CA ARG A 36 3.34 -11.02 -4.11
C ARG A 36 2.36 -10.73 -2.98
N ALA A 37 1.70 -9.58 -3.04
CA ALA A 37 0.74 -9.16 -2.01
C ALA A 37 -0.35 -10.21 -1.77
N GLU A 38 -0.85 -10.84 -2.83
CA GLU A 38 -1.91 -11.87 -2.76
C GLU A 38 -1.46 -13.17 -2.07
N GLU A 39 -0.16 -13.45 -2.02
CA GLU A 39 0.38 -14.57 -1.26
C GLU A 39 0.73 -14.16 0.17
N LEU A 40 1.41 -13.03 0.33
CA LEU A 40 1.82 -12.51 1.63
C LEU A 40 0.63 -12.31 2.57
N ILE A 41 -0.53 -11.91 2.04
CA ILE A 41 -1.74 -11.65 2.83
C ILE A 41 -2.24 -12.87 3.61
N LYS A 42 -1.96 -14.08 3.14
CA LYS A 42 -2.38 -15.33 3.80
C LYS A 42 -1.90 -15.39 5.24
N ASN A 43 -0.72 -14.83 5.52
CA ASN A 43 -0.05 -14.85 6.82
C ASN A 43 0.02 -13.47 7.50
N ARG A 44 -0.44 -12.40 6.84
CA ARG A 44 -0.25 -11.02 7.29
C ARG A 44 -1.53 -10.17 7.27
N ARG A 45 -2.68 -10.81 7.23
CA ARG A 45 -3.97 -10.10 7.25
C ARG A 45 -4.13 -9.30 8.53
N GLU A 46 -4.59 -8.06 8.41
CA GLU A 46 -4.89 -7.14 9.52
C GLU A 46 -3.77 -7.05 10.57
N SER A 47 -2.52 -7.05 10.13
CA SER A 47 -1.35 -7.05 11.02
C SER A 47 -0.57 -5.74 11.04
N PHE A 48 -0.88 -4.80 10.14
CA PHE A 48 -0.15 -3.53 10.02
C PHE A 48 -0.99 -2.33 10.44
N ASP A 49 -0.35 -1.36 11.07
CA ASP A 49 -0.97 -0.08 11.45
C ASP A 49 -1.00 0.90 10.28
N THR A 50 0.02 0.87 9.43
CA THR A 50 0.16 1.76 8.27
C THR A 50 0.73 1.01 7.09
N ALA A 51 0.23 1.30 5.90
CA ALA A 51 0.77 0.84 4.63
C ALA A 51 1.07 2.02 3.72
N LEU A 52 2.15 1.92 2.96
CA LEU A 52 2.59 2.94 2.01
C LEU A 52 2.87 2.30 0.65
N CYS A 53 2.62 3.01 -0.42
CA CYS A 53 3.09 2.61 -1.74
C CYS A 53 3.28 3.82 -2.67
N ARG A 54 4.11 3.61 -3.70
CA ARG A 54 4.36 4.58 -4.76
C ARG A 54 4.50 3.85 -6.09
N GLY A 55 3.87 4.40 -7.14
CA GLY A 55 4.11 3.96 -8.53
C GLY A 55 3.81 2.50 -8.81
N VAL A 56 2.83 1.90 -8.11
CA VAL A 56 2.53 0.46 -8.23
C VAL A 56 1.48 0.20 -9.30
N ALA A 57 0.29 0.78 -9.16
CA ALA A 57 -0.85 0.56 -10.06
C ALA A 57 -1.92 1.63 -9.88
N ASN A 58 -3.01 1.53 -10.65
CA ASN A 58 -4.22 2.33 -10.43
C ASN A 58 -4.74 2.18 -8.99
N LEU A 59 -5.30 3.25 -8.44
CA LEU A 59 -5.74 3.30 -7.04
C LEU A 59 -6.73 2.17 -6.68
N ARG A 60 -7.68 1.84 -7.55
CA ARG A 60 -8.64 0.73 -7.32
C ARG A 60 -7.95 -0.61 -7.09
N ILE A 61 -6.87 -0.87 -7.82
CA ILE A 61 -6.10 -2.11 -7.74
C ILE A 61 -5.31 -2.16 -6.43
N ILE A 62 -4.59 -1.09 -6.11
CA ILE A 62 -3.76 -1.07 -4.91
C ILE A 62 -4.56 -1.00 -3.61
N LEU A 63 -5.77 -0.43 -3.63
CA LEU A 63 -6.69 -0.50 -2.50
C LEU A 63 -7.02 -1.95 -2.15
N GLU A 64 -7.34 -2.78 -3.15
CA GLU A 64 -7.66 -4.18 -2.93
C GLU A 64 -6.47 -4.99 -2.40
N TYR A 65 -5.24 -4.67 -2.82
CA TYR A 65 -4.05 -5.32 -2.31
C TYR A 65 -3.67 -4.87 -0.91
N MET A 66 -3.81 -3.59 -0.58
CA MET A 66 -3.22 -3.00 0.62
C MET A 66 -4.15 -2.99 1.83
N LEU A 67 -5.44 -2.70 1.64
CA LEU A 67 -6.37 -2.59 2.76
C LEU A 67 -6.55 -3.88 3.58
N PRO A 68 -6.50 -5.09 2.99
CA PRO A 68 -6.55 -6.32 3.78
C PRO A 68 -5.40 -6.50 4.78
N PHE A 69 -4.24 -5.90 4.55
CA PHE A 69 -3.10 -5.94 5.47
C PHE A 69 -3.28 -5.09 6.72
N LEU A 70 -4.11 -4.05 6.63
CA LEU A 70 -4.27 -3.08 7.70
C LEU A 70 -5.22 -3.59 8.79
N LYS A 71 -4.88 -3.30 10.02
CA LYS A 71 -5.82 -3.35 11.15
C LYS A 71 -6.98 -2.39 10.93
N VAL A 72 -8.11 -2.60 11.59
CA VAL A 72 -9.18 -1.60 11.66
C VAL A 72 -8.60 -0.31 12.27
N ASN A 73 -8.98 0.84 11.75
CA ASN A 73 -8.41 2.17 12.02
C ASN A 73 -6.97 2.37 11.51
N GLY A 74 -6.38 1.39 10.84
CA GLY A 74 -5.10 1.54 10.15
C GLY A 74 -5.20 2.50 8.96
N ARG A 75 -4.06 3.00 8.49
CA ARG A 75 -3.95 4.00 7.44
C ARG A 75 -3.24 3.46 6.22
N PHE A 76 -3.78 3.75 5.05
CA PHE A 76 -3.10 3.55 3.78
C PHE A 76 -2.71 4.89 3.18
N LEU A 77 -1.44 5.06 2.85
CA LEU A 77 -0.84 6.30 2.37
C LEU A 77 -0.25 6.11 0.96
N PRO A 78 -1.08 5.96 -0.10
CA PRO A 78 -0.58 5.91 -1.46
C PRO A 78 -0.10 7.28 -1.91
N GLN A 79 1.11 7.33 -2.50
CA GLN A 79 1.62 8.51 -3.17
C GLN A 79 1.17 8.51 -4.62
N LYS A 80 0.56 9.61 -5.06
CA LYS A 80 0.00 9.80 -6.40
C LYS A 80 0.51 11.10 -7.04
N LEU A 81 0.43 11.17 -8.37
CA LEU A 81 0.76 12.37 -9.13
C LEU A 81 -0.43 13.34 -9.24
N ASN A 82 -1.64 12.81 -9.23
CA ASN A 82 -2.88 13.56 -9.36
C ASN A 82 -4.04 12.81 -8.69
N LEU A 83 -5.23 13.40 -8.72
CA LEU A 83 -6.46 12.86 -8.11
C LEU A 83 -7.40 12.17 -9.12
N ASN A 84 -6.99 11.99 -10.37
CA ASN A 84 -7.87 11.50 -11.44
C ASN A 84 -8.47 10.12 -11.16
N GLU A 85 -7.77 9.29 -10.39
CA GLU A 85 -8.23 7.93 -10.04
C GLU A 85 -9.18 7.90 -8.84
N LEU A 86 -9.39 9.02 -8.15
CA LEU A 86 -10.11 9.03 -6.87
C LEU A 86 -11.60 8.75 -7.06
N GLU A 87 -12.24 9.43 -8.00
CA GLU A 87 -13.66 9.24 -8.34
C GLU A 87 -13.94 7.79 -8.76
N GLU A 88 -13.10 7.25 -9.64
CA GLU A 88 -13.22 5.85 -10.07
C GLU A 88 -13.01 4.84 -8.93
N SER A 89 -12.39 5.26 -7.84
CA SER A 89 -12.07 4.39 -6.69
C SER A 89 -13.16 4.36 -5.61
N GLU A 90 -14.22 5.13 -5.72
CA GLU A 90 -15.29 5.19 -4.72
C GLU A 90 -15.93 3.82 -4.45
N ASN A 91 -16.19 3.04 -5.51
CA ASN A 91 -16.74 1.70 -5.37
C ASN A 91 -15.77 0.75 -4.63
N ALA A 92 -14.48 0.84 -4.93
CA ALA A 92 -13.46 0.05 -4.25
C ALA A 92 -13.36 0.43 -2.77
N LEU A 93 -13.32 1.72 -2.45
CA LEU A 93 -13.30 2.23 -1.07
C LEU A 93 -14.49 1.69 -0.26
N LYS A 94 -15.70 1.78 -0.83
CA LYS A 94 -16.93 1.30 -0.20
C LYS A 94 -16.88 -0.21 0.06
N LYS A 95 -16.52 -1.01 -0.96
CA LYS A 95 -16.43 -2.48 -0.83
C LYS A 95 -15.36 -2.94 0.14
N LEU A 96 -14.29 -2.18 0.28
CA LEU A 96 -13.16 -2.49 1.16
C LEU A 96 -13.28 -1.83 2.55
N ASN A 97 -14.40 -1.18 2.83
CA ASN A 97 -14.69 -0.49 4.09
C ASN A 97 -13.63 0.56 4.45
N ALA A 98 -13.31 1.44 3.51
CA ALA A 98 -12.34 2.50 3.71
C ALA A 98 -12.86 3.85 3.22
N SER A 99 -12.28 4.95 3.73
CA SER A 99 -12.58 6.31 3.31
C SER A 99 -11.32 7.15 3.21
N VAL A 100 -11.32 8.13 2.32
CA VAL A 100 -10.28 9.16 2.26
C VAL A 100 -10.55 10.18 3.37
N GLU A 101 -9.63 10.35 4.30
CA GLU A 101 -9.72 11.32 5.39
C GLU A 101 -9.05 12.65 5.03
N ASN A 102 -7.88 12.57 4.40
CA ASN A 102 -7.09 13.75 4.03
C ASN A 102 -6.41 13.58 2.67
N ILE A 103 -6.13 14.71 2.05
CA ILE A 103 -5.36 14.81 0.80
C ILE A 103 -4.23 15.80 1.07
N HIS A 104 -3.00 15.30 1.14
CA HIS A 104 -1.82 16.10 1.36
C HIS A 104 -1.15 16.42 0.03
N LYS A 105 -1.10 17.71 -0.34
CA LYS A 105 -0.42 18.20 -1.54
C LYS A 105 0.85 18.93 -1.16
N PHE A 106 1.93 18.66 -1.86
CA PHE A 106 3.21 19.31 -1.64
C PHE A 106 4.02 19.35 -2.95
N HIS A 107 5.03 20.19 -2.99
CA HIS A 107 5.94 20.32 -4.12
C HIS A 107 7.33 19.83 -3.74
N LEU A 108 7.97 19.11 -4.67
CA LEU A 108 9.35 18.68 -4.48
C LEU A 108 10.29 19.89 -4.51
N PRO A 109 11.25 19.99 -3.58
CA PRO A 109 12.08 21.20 -3.42
C PRO A 109 12.88 21.59 -4.67
N GLU A 110 13.41 20.61 -5.39
CA GLU A 110 14.29 20.85 -6.54
C GLU A 110 13.54 21.00 -7.87
N SER A 111 12.58 20.12 -8.14
CA SER A 111 11.85 20.09 -9.41
C SER A 111 10.59 20.95 -9.42
N GLY A 112 10.06 21.32 -8.27
CA GLY A 112 8.76 21.99 -8.14
C GLY A 112 7.55 21.12 -8.47
N ASP A 113 7.76 19.85 -8.80
CA ASP A 113 6.67 18.94 -9.15
C ASP A 113 5.71 18.73 -7.99
N GLU A 114 4.41 18.82 -8.25
CA GLU A 114 3.38 18.47 -7.27
C GLU A 114 3.39 16.96 -7.01
N ARG A 115 3.22 16.62 -5.75
CA ARG A 115 3.00 15.25 -5.26
C ARG A 115 1.82 15.23 -4.31
N ILE A 116 1.11 14.12 -4.31
CA ILE A 116 -0.08 13.93 -3.50
C ILE A 116 0.07 12.67 -2.68
N ILE A 117 -0.21 12.76 -1.39
CA ILE A 117 -0.40 11.60 -0.52
C ILE A 117 -1.87 11.59 -0.08
N LEU A 118 -2.58 10.52 -0.41
CA LEU A 118 -3.90 10.28 0.14
C LEU A 118 -3.77 9.64 1.51
N GLU A 119 -4.54 10.09 2.48
CA GLU A 119 -4.68 9.42 3.77
C GLU A 119 -6.01 8.68 3.78
N ILE A 120 -5.94 7.36 3.66
CA ILE A 120 -7.10 6.48 3.58
C ILE A 120 -7.19 5.67 4.86
N ARG A 121 -8.33 5.77 5.55
CA ARG A 121 -8.61 5.05 6.80
C ARG A 121 -9.39 3.77 6.51
N LYS A 122 -8.96 2.66 7.11
CA LYS A 122 -9.75 1.42 7.15
C LYS A 122 -10.78 1.52 8.27
N LEU A 123 -12.06 1.52 7.93
CA LEU A 123 -13.16 1.74 8.87
C LEU A 123 -13.64 0.46 9.55
N LYS A 124 -13.60 -0.68 8.84
CA LYS A 124 -14.06 -1.99 9.31
C LYS A 124 -13.17 -3.09 8.74
N LYS A 125 -13.33 -4.31 9.25
CA LYS A 125 -12.68 -5.50 8.69
C LYS A 125 -12.97 -5.64 7.20
N THR A 126 -11.95 -5.98 6.43
CA THR A 126 -12.10 -6.30 5.01
C THR A 126 -12.65 -7.71 4.88
N ASP A 127 -13.67 -7.88 4.04
CA ASP A 127 -14.25 -9.20 3.74
C ASP A 127 -13.16 -10.19 3.29
N GLY A 128 -13.22 -11.42 3.78
CA GLY A 128 -12.23 -12.47 3.53
C GLY A 128 -12.03 -12.84 2.06
N LYS A 129 -13.01 -12.49 1.18
CA LYS A 129 -12.87 -12.67 -0.28
C LYS A 129 -11.86 -11.72 -0.94
N TYR A 130 -11.43 -10.66 -0.22
CA TYR A 130 -10.42 -9.72 -0.71
C TYR A 130 -9.06 -9.97 -0.04
N PRO A 131 -7.94 -9.81 -0.76
CA PRO A 131 -7.89 -9.60 -2.19
C PRO A 131 -8.40 -10.83 -2.95
N ARG A 132 -9.02 -10.62 -4.10
CA ARG A 132 -9.42 -11.69 -5.01
C ARG A 132 -8.17 -12.43 -5.53
N LYS A 133 -8.38 -13.59 -6.17
CA LYS A 133 -7.29 -14.42 -6.70
C LYS A 133 -6.30 -13.60 -7.54
N THR A 134 -5.03 -14.00 -7.48
CA THR A 134 -3.91 -13.38 -8.21
C THR A 134 -4.28 -13.02 -9.64
N GLY A 135 -4.03 -11.76 -10.00
CA GLY A 135 -4.29 -11.18 -11.32
C GLY A 135 -5.74 -10.70 -11.55
N ILE A 136 -6.71 -11.10 -10.73
CA ILE A 136 -8.10 -10.63 -10.88
C ILE A 136 -8.22 -9.12 -10.58
N PRO A 137 -7.62 -8.56 -9.50
CA PRO A 137 -7.69 -7.13 -9.24
C PRO A 137 -7.17 -6.27 -10.40
N ALA A 138 -6.10 -6.71 -11.06
CA ALA A 138 -5.53 -5.99 -12.20
C ALA A 138 -6.40 -6.10 -13.47
N LYS A 139 -7.01 -7.26 -13.73
CA LYS A 139 -7.84 -7.50 -14.92
C LYS A 139 -9.24 -6.90 -14.81
N LYS A 140 -9.80 -6.87 -13.63
CA LYS A 140 -11.15 -6.38 -13.32
C LYS A 140 -11.13 -5.61 -12.00
N PRO A 141 -10.62 -4.37 -11.98
CA PRO A 141 -10.60 -3.52 -10.76
C PRO A 141 -12.01 -3.35 -10.18
N LEU A 142 -12.08 -3.11 -8.86
CA LEU A 142 -13.34 -2.89 -8.14
C LEU A 142 -14.06 -1.61 -8.54
#